data_4621e5954638d28a595cacd126d6ecab
#
_entry.id   4621e5954638d28a595cacd126d6ecab
#
_cell.length_a   1.000
_cell.length_b   1.000
_cell.length_c   1.000
_cell.angle_alpha   90.00
_cell.angle_beta   90.00
_cell.angle_gamma   90.00
#
_symmetry.space_group_name_H-M   'P 1'
#
loop_
_entity.id
_entity.type
_entity.pdbx_description
1 polymer ?
#
loop_
_entity_poly.entity_id
_entity_poly.type
_entity_poly.pdbx_seq_one_letter_code
_entity_poly.pdbx_strand_id
1 'polypeptide(L)'
;ECLLSGTTCMNIGPGEVMQGLHSDDGLVTVPRPRMPFMVTTIWAFTDFTDENGATRVVPGSHKFDHEPDYSKQYDHIAAEMPAGSVMIINGGTWHSGGANSSEDDWRLGLSVQYCQGWMRQQQNQYYAIKPEDMREMPPRLAQLCGYTLYRGIMGHIDGASPGGFIGADAVDETAYSRIRATAD
;
A
#
# COMPACT_ATOMS: atom_id res chain seq x y z
N GLU A 1 3.44 5.09 12.50
CA GLU A 1 4.45 5.12 11.42
C GLU A 1 4.13 4.03 10.42
N CYS A 2 4.10 4.36 9.13
CA CYS A 2 3.84 3.44 8.03
C CYS A 2 4.88 3.64 6.93
N LEU A 3 5.02 2.62 6.09
CA LEU A 3 5.85 2.64 4.89
C LEU A 3 4.98 2.53 3.64
N LEU A 4 5.46 3.11 2.54
CA LEU A 4 4.95 2.87 1.20
C LEU A 4 5.36 1.46 0.78
N SER A 5 4.41 0.53 0.73
CA SER A 5 4.66 -0.87 0.40
C SER A 5 4.85 -1.09 -1.09
N GLY A 6 3.98 -0.52 -1.88
CA GLY A 6 4.03 -0.59 -3.34
C GLY A 6 3.07 0.38 -4.00
N THR A 7 3.26 0.60 -5.28
CA THR A 7 2.39 1.41 -6.12
C THR A 7 2.13 0.69 -7.44
N THR A 8 0.89 0.77 -7.93
CA THR A 8 0.50 0.15 -9.21
C THR A 8 -0.39 1.11 -9.99
N CYS A 9 0.06 1.52 -11.16
CA CYS A 9 -0.79 2.21 -12.12
C CYS A 9 -1.67 1.17 -12.84
N MET A 10 -2.97 1.39 -12.81
CA MET A 10 -3.97 0.50 -13.38
C MET A 10 -4.63 1.22 -14.56
N ASN A 11 -4.40 0.75 -15.76
CA ASN A 11 -5.03 1.27 -16.97
C ASN A 11 -5.81 0.13 -17.63
N ILE A 12 -7.08 0.01 -17.25
CA ILE A 12 -7.94 -1.11 -17.62
C ILE A 12 -8.73 -0.75 -18.87
N GLY A 13 -8.50 -1.50 -19.93
CA GLY A 13 -9.13 -1.29 -21.24
C GLY A 13 -10.33 -2.19 -21.50
N PRO A 14 -11.12 -1.88 -22.56
CA PRO A 14 -12.21 -2.71 -23.00
C PRO A 14 -11.80 -4.16 -23.24
N GLY A 15 -12.63 -5.11 -22.77
CA GLY A 15 -12.40 -6.55 -22.90
C GLY A 15 -11.49 -7.16 -21.83
N GLU A 16 -10.92 -6.38 -20.92
CA GLU A 16 -10.16 -6.95 -19.80
C GLU A 16 -11.08 -7.67 -18.80
N VAL A 17 -10.62 -8.84 -18.36
CA VAL A 17 -11.39 -9.71 -17.47
C VAL A 17 -11.20 -9.34 -16.01
N MET A 18 -12.18 -9.70 -15.18
CA MET A 18 -12.09 -9.50 -13.74
C MET A 18 -10.90 -10.28 -13.14
N GLN A 19 -10.15 -9.66 -12.24
CA GLN A 19 -9.12 -10.33 -11.46
C GLN A 19 -9.74 -11.29 -10.42
N GLY A 20 -8.96 -12.26 -9.96
CA GLY A 20 -9.34 -13.07 -8.80
C GLY A 20 -9.45 -12.20 -7.54
N LEU A 21 -10.46 -12.47 -6.71
CA LEU A 21 -10.60 -11.83 -5.40
C LEU A 21 -9.37 -12.12 -4.54
N HIS A 22 -8.82 -11.12 -3.90
CA HIS A 22 -7.66 -11.22 -3.02
C HIS A 22 -7.76 -10.23 -1.86
N SER A 23 -6.91 -10.41 -0.85
CA SER A 23 -6.64 -9.42 0.18
C SER A 23 -5.18 -8.96 0.06
N ASP A 24 -4.93 -7.66 0.19
CA ASP A 24 -3.57 -7.12 0.08
C ASP A 24 -2.65 -7.60 1.21
N ASP A 25 -3.22 -7.86 2.38
CA ASP A 25 -2.48 -8.42 3.52
C ASP A 25 -2.51 -9.96 3.59
N GLY A 26 -2.96 -10.63 2.54
CA GLY A 26 -2.96 -12.10 2.44
C GLY A 26 -1.57 -12.73 2.55
N LEU A 27 -0.51 -11.96 2.30
CA LEU A 27 0.88 -12.35 2.52
C LEU A 27 1.29 -12.40 4.01
N VAL A 28 0.46 -11.87 4.92
CA VAL A 28 0.73 -11.86 6.37
C VAL A 28 0.28 -13.18 6.97
N THR A 29 1.20 -13.90 7.62
CA THR A 29 0.96 -15.25 8.15
C THR A 29 0.25 -15.28 9.51
N VAL A 30 -0.22 -14.13 10.02
CA VAL A 30 -1.03 -14.04 11.24
C VAL A 30 -2.46 -14.49 10.93
N PRO A 31 -3.08 -15.37 11.75
CA PRO A 31 -4.45 -15.83 11.55
C PRO A 31 -5.47 -14.70 11.40
N ARG A 32 -6.50 -14.93 10.59
CA ARG A 32 -7.67 -14.04 10.46
C ARG A 32 -8.77 -14.41 11.48
N PRO A 33 -9.67 -13.51 11.85
CA PRO A 33 -9.59 -12.05 11.58
C PRO A 33 -8.49 -11.40 12.41
N ARG A 34 -7.84 -10.40 11.84
CA ARG A 34 -6.72 -9.69 12.47
C ARG A 34 -6.86 -8.17 12.29
N MET A 35 -6.17 -7.40 13.11
CA MET A 35 -6.04 -5.97 12.83
C MET A 35 -5.30 -5.75 11.51
N PRO A 36 -5.59 -4.68 10.77
CA PRO A 36 -4.97 -4.46 9.47
C PRO A 36 -3.46 -4.19 9.61
N PHE A 37 -2.67 -4.94 8.86
CA PHE A 37 -1.23 -4.69 8.70
C PHE A 37 -0.94 -3.79 7.51
N MET A 38 -1.88 -3.71 6.58
CA MET A 38 -1.80 -2.91 5.37
C MET A 38 -3.07 -2.09 5.17
N VAL A 39 -2.93 -0.98 4.47
CA VAL A 39 -4.02 -0.14 3.97
C VAL A 39 -3.70 0.20 2.52
N THR A 40 -4.70 0.06 1.65
CA THR A 40 -4.58 0.44 0.24
C THR A 40 -5.45 1.64 -0.05
N THR A 41 -4.92 2.59 -0.78
CA THR A 41 -5.68 3.70 -1.36
C THR A 41 -5.73 3.52 -2.86
N ILE A 42 -6.92 3.65 -3.45
CA ILE A 42 -7.14 3.60 -4.89
C ILE A 42 -7.65 4.96 -5.34
N TRP A 43 -6.87 5.64 -6.17
CA TRP A 43 -7.12 6.98 -6.69
C TRP A 43 -7.70 6.87 -8.08
N ALA A 44 -8.86 7.44 -8.30
CA ALA A 44 -9.53 7.46 -9.60
C ALA A 44 -9.04 8.66 -10.42
N PHE A 45 -8.36 8.39 -11.53
CA PHE A 45 -7.98 9.45 -12.49
C PHE A 45 -9.04 9.63 -13.59
N THR A 46 -9.81 8.59 -13.88
CA THR A 46 -11.06 8.64 -14.63
C THR A 46 -12.20 8.22 -13.74
N ASP A 47 -13.44 8.33 -14.18
CA ASP A 47 -14.59 7.75 -13.50
C ASP A 47 -14.42 6.22 -13.42
N PHE A 48 -14.81 5.65 -12.27
CA PHE A 48 -14.90 4.21 -12.07
C PHE A 48 -16.37 3.82 -12.09
N THR A 49 -16.77 3.05 -13.07
CA THR A 49 -18.15 2.56 -13.22
C THR A 49 -18.17 1.04 -13.19
N ASP A 50 -19.35 0.46 -12.97
CA ASP A 50 -19.52 -0.99 -13.04
C ASP A 50 -19.08 -1.53 -14.41
N GLU A 51 -19.40 -0.80 -15.48
CA GLU A 51 -19.15 -1.18 -16.87
C GLU A 51 -17.66 -1.12 -17.25
N ASN A 52 -16.90 -0.08 -16.78
CA ASN A 52 -15.47 0.07 -17.11
C ASN A 52 -14.54 -0.65 -16.15
N GLY A 53 -15.06 -1.51 -15.27
CA GLY A 53 -14.27 -2.36 -14.40
C GLY A 53 -13.90 -1.73 -13.06
N ALA A 54 -14.81 -0.95 -12.46
CA ALA A 54 -14.65 -0.48 -11.08
C ALA A 54 -14.24 -1.61 -10.15
N THR A 55 -13.43 -1.28 -9.16
CA THR A 55 -12.95 -2.25 -8.17
C THR A 55 -14.10 -2.99 -7.51
N ARG A 56 -14.07 -4.30 -7.52
CA ARG A 56 -15.02 -5.16 -6.82
C ARG A 56 -14.60 -5.30 -5.37
N VAL A 57 -15.52 -5.18 -4.46
CA VAL A 57 -15.27 -5.28 -3.01
C VAL A 57 -16.28 -6.23 -2.39
N VAL A 58 -15.81 -7.13 -1.51
CA VAL A 58 -16.67 -7.98 -0.66
C VAL A 58 -16.80 -7.30 0.70
N PRO A 59 -17.90 -6.62 0.99
CA PRO A 59 -18.05 -5.86 2.24
C PRO A 59 -17.98 -6.78 3.47
N GLY A 60 -17.20 -6.37 4.46
CA GLY A 60 -17.07 -7.13 5.72
C GLY A 60 -16.11 -8.32 5.69
N SER A 61 -15.54 -8.66 4.53
CA SER A 61 -14.65 -9.82 4.37
C SER A 61 -13.39 -9.78 5.23
N HIS A 62 -12.93 -8.60 5.66
CA HIS A 62 -11.84 -8.47 6.62
C HIS A 62 -12.10 -9.15 7.98
N LYS A 63 -13.37 -9.49 8.27
CA LYS A 63 -13.79 -10.21 9.49
C LYS A 63 -13.83 -11.73 9.31
N PHE A 64 -13.65 -12.24 8.09
CA PHE A 64 -13.66 -13.66 7.83
C PHE A 64 -12.36 -14.30 8.36
N ASP A 65 -12.45 -15.56 8.76
CA ASP A 65 -11.34 -16.34 9.35
C ASP A 65 -10.48 -17.07 8.31
N HIS A 66 -10.78 -16.87 7.03
CA HIS A 66 -10.10 -17.50 5.89
C HIS A 66 -9.81 -16.47 4.78
N GLU A 67 -8.94 -16.82 3.85
CA GLU A 67 -8.72 -16.11 2.59
C GLU A 67 -9.74 -16.54 1.53
N PRO A 68 -9.90 -15.78 0.40
CA PRO A 68 -10.82 -16.14 -0.66
C PRO A 68 -10.54 -17.56 -1.21
N ASP A 69 -11.59 -18.36 -1.31
CA ASP A 69 -11.54 -19.65 -1.98
C ASP A 69 -11.91 -19.44 -3.46
N TYR A 70 -10.95 -19.60 -4.36
CA TYR A 70 -11.15 -19.37 -5.79
C TYR A 70 -12.11 -20.34 -6.47
N SER A 71 -12.50 -21.41 -5.80
CA SER A 71 -13.56 -22.34 -6.27
C SER A 71 -14.98 -21.85 -5.98
N LYS A 72 -15.11 -20.77 -5.19
CA LYS A 72 -16.39 -20.20 -4.76
C LYS A 72 -16.64 -18.85 -5.39
N GLN A 73 -17.92 -18.52 -5.52
CA GLN A 73 -18.36 -17.16 -5.84
C GLN A 73 -18.74 -16.44 -4.53
N TYR A 74 -18.46 -15.15 -4.50
CA TYR A 74 -18.78 -14.27 -3.39
C TYR A 74 -19.55 -13.07 -3.90
N ASP A 75 -20.59 -12.68 -3.18
CA ASP A 75 -21.29 -11.43 -3.45
C ASP A 75 -20.33 -10.25 -3.27
N HIS A 76 -20.26 -9.41 -4.25
CA HIS A 76 -19.41 -8.22 -4.24
C HIS A 76 -20.16 -7.03 -4.82
N ILE A 77 -19.69 -5.84 -4.51
CA ILE A 77 -20.19 -4.59 -5.07
C ILE A 77 -19.13 -3.92 -5.94
N ALA A 78 -19.57 -3.19 -6.96
CA ALA A 78 -18.69 -2.27 -7.68
C ALA A 78 -18.48 -1.01 -6.83
N ALA A 79 -17.23 -0.64 -6.60
CA ALA A 79 -16.90 0.63 -5.95
C ALA A 79 -16.86 1.73 -7.00
N GLU A 80 -18.04 2.17 -7.44
CA GLU A 80 -18.17 3.27 -8.38
C GLU A 80 -17.80 4.60 -7.72
N MET A 81 -17.03 5.42 -8.43
CA MET A 81 -16.58 6.72 -7.91
C MET A 81 -16.17 7.64 -9.06
N PRO A 82 -16.46 8.96 -8.97
CA PRO A 82 -16.03 9.91 -9.98
C PRO A 82 -14.52 10.15 -9.94
N ALA A 83 -13.97 10.62 -11.06
CA ALA A 83 -12.59 11.06 -11.16
C ALA A 83 -12.23 12.06 -10.04
N GLY A 84 -11.02 11.95 -9.51
CA GLY A 84 -10.56 12.75 -8.36
C GLY A 84 -10.92 12.17 -6.99
N SER A 85 -11.69 11.07 -6.95
CA SER A 85 -11.99 10.37 -5.70
C SER A 85 -10.86 9.47 -5.24
N VAL A 86 -10.86 9.14 -3.95
CA VAL A 86 -9.99 8.11 -3.38
C VAL A 86 -10.80 7.14 -2.54
N MET A 87 -10.64 5.85 -2.80
CA MET A 87 -11.14 4.77 -1.97
C MET A 87 -10.03 4.29 -1.03
N ILE A 88 -10.36 4.10 0.25
CA ILE A 88 -9.44 3.57 1.26
C ILE A 88 -9.93 2.19 1.68
N ILE A 89 -9.08 1.17 1.52
CA ILE A 89 -9.40 -0.23 1.79
C ILE A 89 -8.53 -0.74 2.94
N ASN A 90 -9.16 -1.40 3.91
CA ASN A 90 -8.45 -2.24 4.88
C ASN A 90 -7.78 -3.40 4.15
N GLY A 91 -6.49 -3.65 4.39
CA GLY A 91 -5.71 -4.69 3.71
C GLY A 91 -6.29 -6.10 3.76
N GLY A 92 -7.08 -6.41 4.79
CA GLY A 92 -7.79 -7.69 4.90
C GLY A 92 -9.12 -7.76 4.14
N THR A 93 -9.59 -6.67 3.53
CA THR A 93 -10.83 -6.67 2.74
C THR A 93 -10.58 -7.30 1.38
N TRP A 94 -11.39 -8.29 1.01
CA TRP A 94 -11.31 -8.91 -0.30
C TRP A 94 -11.79 -7.98 -1.39
N HIS A 95 -11.00 -7.85 -2.41
CA HIS A 95 -11.32 -7.02 -3.56
C HIS A 95 -10.63 -7.54 -4.83
N SER A 96 -10.98 -6.96 -5.97
CA SER A 96 -10.34 -7.26 -7.25
C SER A 96 -10.60 -6.11 -8.24
N GLY A 97 -9.82 -6.02 -9.31
CA GLY A 97 -10.20 -5.24 -10.48
C GLY A 97 -11.42 -5.85 -11.15
N GLY A 98 -12.42 -5.05 -11.48
CA GLY A 98 -13.59 -5.50 -12.23
C GLY A 98 -13.26 -5.76 -13.70
N ALA A 99 -14.11 -6.53 -14.38
CA ALA A 99 -14.04 -6.65 -15.85
C ALA A 99 -14.46 -5.33 -16.49
N ASN A 100 -13.80 -4.95 -17.58
CA ASN A 100 -14.23 -3.83 -18.41
C ASN A 100 -15.02 -4.35 -19.60
N SER A 101 -16.33 -4.17 -19.55
CA SER A 101 -17.27 -4.58 -20.60
C SER A 101 -17.68 -3.44 -21.53
N SER A 102 -17.13 -2.24 -21.33
CA SER A 102 -17.38 -1.09 -22.18
C SER A 102 -16.81 -1.26 -23.58
N GLU A 103 -17.29 -0.49 -24.53
CA GLU A 103 -16.78 -0.53 -25.92
C GLU A 103 -15.47 0.25 -26.07
N ASP A 104 -15.31 1.39 -25.40
CA ASP A 104 -14.21 2.34 -25.61
C ASP A 104 -13.75 3.09 -24.34
N ASP A 105 -14.33 2.82 -23.17
CA ASP A 105 -14.00 3.53 -21.92
C ASP A 105 -12.83 2.86 -21.18
N TRP A 106 -11.76 3.62 -20.95
CA TRP A 106 -10.57 3.20 -20.24
C TRP A 106 -10.58 3.70 -18.80
N ARG A 107 -10.41 2.79 -17.86
CA ARG A 107 -10.36 3.12 -16.44
C ARG A 107 -8.92 3.29 -15.95
N LEU A 108 -8.52 4.54 -15.70
CA LEU A 108 -7.19 4.87 -15.19
C LEU A 108 -7.24 5.15 -13.69
N GLY A 109 -6.42 4.46 -12.93
CA GLY A 109 -6.28 4.65 -11.50
C GLY A 109 -4.90 4.33 -10.97
N LEU A 110 -4.64 4.73 -9.73
CA LEU A 110 -3.40 4.44 -9.01
C LEU A 110 -3.72 3.76 -7.69
N SER A 111 -3.23 2.56 -7.50
CA SER A 111 -3.21 1.89 -6.20
C SER A 111 -1.93 2.24 -5.45
N VAL A 112 -2.07 2.69 -4.22
CA VAL A 112 -0.95 2.98 -3.31
C VAL A 112 -1.15 2.20 -2.03
N GLN A 113 -0.25 1.27 -1.77
CA GLN A 113 -0.31 0.36 -0.64
C GLN A 113 0.64 0.83 0.47
N TYR A 114 0.13 0.90 1.69
CA TYR A 114 0.89 1.23 2.88
C TYR A 114 0.93 0.04 3.82
N CYS A 115 2.08 -0.20 4.45
CA CYS A 115 2.23 -1.23 5.47
C CYS A 115 2.74 -0.65 6.80
N GLN A 116 2.67 -1.44 7.86
CA GLN A 116 3.24 -1.08 9.15
C GLN A 116 4.75 -0.84 9.02
N GLY A 117 5.30 0.11 9.78
CA GLY A 117 6.69 0.54 9.67
C GLY A 117 7.74 -0.53 10.00
N TRP A 118 7.33 -1.65 10.59
CA TRP A 118 8.18 -2.81 10.89
C TRP A 118 8.06 -3.93 9.84
N MET A 119 7.17 -3.78 8.85
CA MET A 119 7.01 -4.76 7.78
C MET A 119 7.99 -4.51 6.65
N ARG A 120 8.37 -5.57 5.96
CA ARG A 120 9.06 -5.45 4.69
C ARG A 120 8.08 -4.97 3.62
N GLN A 121 8.46 -3.92 2.89
CA GLN A 121 7.71 -3.40 1.75
C GLN A 121 7.66 -4.43 0.62
N GLN A 122 6.57 -4.46 -0.15
CA GLN A 122 6.46 -5.31 -1.34
C GLN A 122 7.46 -4.90 -2.41
N GLN A 123 7.60 -3.59 -2.63
CA GLN A 123 8.62 -3.02 -3.51
C GLN A 123 9.81 -2.55 -2.69
N ASN A 124 11.01 -2.97 -3.06
CA ASN A 124 12.23 -2.54 -2.39
C ASN A 124 12.64 -1.13 -2.87
N GLN A 125 12.16 -0.12 -2.14
CA GLN A 125 12.35 1.29 -2.49
C GLN A 125 13.83 1.71 -2.48
N TYR A 126 14.66 1.12 -1.62
CA TYR A 126 16.09 1.44 -1.54
C TYR A 126 16.85 1.13 -2.83
N TYR A 127 16.41 0.13 -3.59
CA TYR A 127 17.02 -0.25 -4.87
C TYR A 127 16.22 0.24 -6.08
N ALA A 128 14.92 0.49 -5.91
CA ALA A 128 14.06 0.96 -6.99
C ALA A 128 14.28 2.44 -7.31
N ILE A 129 14.65 3.25 -6.32
CA ILE A 129 14.84 4.70 -6.44
C ILE A 129 16.31 5.01 -6.12
N LYS A 130 16.98 5.74 -7.00
CA LYS A 130 18.37 6.14 -6.76
C LYS A 130 18.46 7.14 -5.61
N PRO A 131 19.52 7.09 -4.77
CA PRO A 131 19.70 8.02 -3.66
C PRO A 131 19.66 9.50 -4.06
N GLU A 132 20.20 9.84 -5.23
CA GLU A 132 20.18 11.21 -5.78
C GLU A 132 18.77 11.68 -6.09
N ASP A 133 17.93 10.81 -6.68
CA ASP A 133 16.53 11.13 -6.98
C ASP A 133 15.72 11.27 -5.67
N MET A 134 16.03 10.42 -4.68
CA MET A 134 15.35 10.47 -3.38
C MET A 134 15.63 11.77 -2.61
N ARG A 135 16.82 12.38 -2.76
CA ARG A 135 17.16 13.67 -2.15
C ARG A 135 16.26 14.81 -2.61
N GLU A 136 15.84 14.76 -3.87
CA GLU A 136 15.00 15.81 -4.47
C GLU A 136 13.51 15.61 -4.11
N MET A 137 13.15 14.48 -3.51
CA MET A 137 11.78 14.20 -3.12
C MET A 137 11.40 14.91 -1.81
N PRO A 138 10.10 15.19 -1.60
CA PRO A 138 9.65 15.69 -0.31
C PRO A 138 10.09 14.79 0.84
N PRO A 139 10.58 15.35 1.97
CA PRO A 139 11.09 14.55 3.10
C PRO A 139 10.11 13.48 3.60
N ARG A 140 8.80 13.77 3.55
CA ARG A 140 7.77 12.80 3.93
C ARG A 140 7.74 11.58 3.00
N LEU A 141 7.98 11.75 1.71
CA LEU A 141 8.05 10.63 0.77
C LEU A 141 9.28 9.76 1.04
N ALA A 142 10.43 10.36 1.32
CA ALA A 142 11.63 9.63 1.72
C ALA A 142 11.38 8.79 2.99
N GLN A 143 10.70 9.35 4.00
CA GLN A 143 10.30 8.59 5.20
C GLN A 143 9.38 7.41 4.85
N LEU A 144 8.37 7.62 4.01
CA LEU A 144 7.46 6.56 3.55
C LEU A 144 8.21 5.47 2.75
N CYS A 145 9.25 5.82 2.02
CA CYS A 145 10.11 4.87 1.32
C CYS A 145 11.06 4.09 2.25
N GLY A 146 11.13 4.45 3.53
CA GLY A 146 11.90 3.74 4.54
C GLY A 146 13.16 4.47 5.02
N TYR A 147 13.44 5.70 4.51
CA TYR A 147 14.56 6.52 4.98
C TYR A 147 14.27 7.17 6.34
N THR A 148 13.85 6.34 7.29
CA THR A 148 13.50 6.70 8.67
C THR A 148 13.67 5.51 9.59
N LEU A 149 13.59 5.72 10.91
CA LEU A 149 13.62 4.67 11.91
C LEU A 149 12.19 4.40 12.42
N TYR A 150 11.79 3.13 12.42
CA TYR A 150 10.58 2.73 13.14
C TYR A 150 10.91 2.53 14.62
N ARG A 151 10.17 3.23 15.49
CA ARG A 151 10.38 3.20 16.94
C ARG A 151 11.81 3.54 17.40
N GLY A 152 12.52 4.34 16.60
CA GLY A 152 13.88 4.80 16.89
C GLY A 152 14.98 3.74 16.79
N ILE A 153 14.67 2.54 16.28
CA ILE A 153 15.65 1.44 16.20
C ILE A 153 15.57 0.63 14.91
N MET A 154 14.38 0.26 14.43
CA MET A 154 14.28 -0.62 13.27
C MET A 154 14.53 0.15 11.98
N GLY A 155 15.33 -0.42 11.08
CA GLY A 155 15.73 0.19 9.81
C GLY A 155 17.04 0.97 9.86
N HIS A 156 17.79 0.90 11.00
CA HIS A 156 19.06 1.61 11.14
C HIS A 156 20.17 1.02 10.24
N ILE A 157 21.14 1.86 9.90
CA ILE A 157 22.40 1.48 9.27
C ILE A 157 23.51 1.80 10.28
N ASP A 158 24.13 0.78 10.84
CA ASP A 158 25.19 0.91 11.88
C ASP A 158 24.81 1.86 13.04
N GLY A 159 23.53 1.79 13.48
CA GLY A 159 23.01 2.63 14.56
C GLY A 159 22.55 4.03 14.15
N ALA A 160 22.73 4.42 12.88
CA ALA A 160 22.32 5.71 12.35
C ALA A 160 21.00 5.62 11.55
N SER A 161 20.28 6.74 11.45
CA SER A 161 19.10 6.83 10.58
C SER A 161 19.50 6.73 9.10
N PRO A 162 18.76 5.96 8.28
CA PRO A 162 19.04 5.85 6.86
C PRO A 162 18.82 7.18 6.10
N GLY A 163 18.12 8.16 6.67
CA GLY A 163 17.98 9.51 6.10
C GLY A 163 19.33 10.18 5.83
N GLY A 164 20.35 9.93 6.63
CA GLY A 164 21.69 10.46 6.44
C GLY A 164 22.33 10.08 5.08
N PHE A 165 21.97 8.92 4.51
CA PHE A 165 22.47 8.48 3.21
C PHE A 165 21.96 9.32 2.03
N ILE A 166 20.82 9.96 2.20
CA ILE A 166 20.24 10.86 1.19
C ILE A 166 20.45 12.34 1.56
N GLY A 167 21.23 12.64 2.63
CA GLY A 167 21.46 14.01 3.08
C GLY A 167 20.20 14.70 3.62
N ALA A 168 19.15 13.96 3.94
CA ALA A 168 18.03 14.46 4.71
C ALA A 168 18.49 14.54 6.17
N ASP A 169 18.47 15.72 6.76
CA ASP A 169 18.68 15.89 8.20
C ASP A 169 17.62 15.10 8.94
N ALA A 170 18.01 13.93 9.42
CA ALA A 170 17.11 13.03 10.09
C ALA A 170 16.77 13.64 11.45
N VAL A 171 15.53 14.01 11.61
CA VAL A 171 14.94 14.41 12.91
C VAL A 171 14.80 13.20 13.87
N ASP A 172 15.18 12.01 13.41
CA ASP A 172 15.03 10.78 14.19
C ASP A 172 16.23 10.57 15.11
N GLU A 173 16.09 10.96 16.37
CA GLU A 173 16.95 10.46 17.45
C GLU A 173 16.79 8.93 17.54
N THR A 174 17.89 8.20 17.39
CA THR A 174 17.89 6.75 17.58
C THR A 174 17.63 6.39 19.04
N ALA A 175 17.04 5.23 19.31
CA ALA A 175 16.90 4.73 20.69
C ALA A 175 18.26 4.63 21.40
N TYR A 176 19.34 4.38 20.64
CA TYR A 176 20.70 4.35 21.15
C TYR A 176 21.23 5.71 21.61
N SER A 177 20.87 6.81 20.95
CA SER A 177 21.24 8.16 21.42
C SER A 177 20.53 8.54 22.73
N ARG A 178 19.27 8.09 22.89
CA ARG A 178 18.53 8.27 24.16
C ARG A 178 19.13 7.49 25.31
N ILE A 179 19.54 6.24 25.08
CA ILE A 179 20.19 5.40 26.09
C ILE A 179 21.53 6.01 26.52
N ARG A 180 22.31 6.57 25.58
CA ARG A 180 23.58 7.25 25.90
C ARG A 180 23.38 8.56 26.68
N ALA A 181 22.35 9.34 26.32
CA ALA A 181 22.05 10.60 27.00
C ALA A 181 21.56 10.43 28.46
N THR A 182 21.12 9.23 28.84
CA THR A 182 20.71 8.90 30.23
C THR A 182 21.81 8.24 31.03
N ALA A 183 23.00 8.03 30.46
CA ALA A 183 24.16 7.38 31.15
C ALA A 183 25.22 8.38 31.63
N ASP A 184 25.06 9.68 31.37
CA ASP A 184 25.82 10.82 31.90
C ASP A 184 25.01 11.52 33.03
#